data_9fe92b51efaeb28781bd9a0fcc2d9813
#
_entry.id   9fe92b51efaeb28781bd9a0fcc2d9813
#
_cell.length_a   1.000
_cell.length_b   1.000
_cell.length_c   1.000
_cell.angle_alpha   90.00
_cell.angle_beta   90.00
_cell.angle_gamma   90.00
#
_symmetry.space_group_name_H-M   'P 1'
#
loop_
_entity.id
_entity.type
_entity.pdbx_description
1 polymer ?
#
loop_
_entity_poly.entity_id
_entity_poly.type
_entity_poly.pdbx_seq_one_letter_code
_entity_poly.pdbx_strand_id
1 'polypeptide(L)'
;MIGSLPNVEASPKRSVPAWIWAAGLSFIISIAIVAPFFWLGTSSGHDFEFHAASWLDVAHQWKEGTLYPRWTAWMNHGFGEPRFIFYPPLSWMFGAALTFIVPGTWVPIVFILLTQTFAGISAFCLLRRLVSERAAILAAVFYAANPDVLLMTYIRSDFAEQLACAVFPLLLLAALNLADVLPSKSLLSTRVVYFAIPFAAIWLCNAPAGVIVTYSVVVLFTWTTVLRGGGPSLVRGVGGLALGFGLTAFYLIPAAYEQRWVNISQALSSGLLPSQNFLFTEINDPEHTWFNWIASICALILILLFVVTALASRQFSKQSQATDTDKQRELWQILLVVGSVACALILPFTGFLWEILPKLRFVQFPWRWMSIVALVATCFLASVIQRRRGWLWAAALLLLSLPLGYFLVNNGWWDPDEMPTQQAAITSGTGYDGTDEYDPIGDDHMDLPASAPQVAILAADPDSAKPPMGHVDIDQWTTEQKQMRVRVAGNARIALRLLNYPAWRVTLNGKTITPGRLEGINQMIVPVPAGDSQIRVRFIRTPDRSLGLILFSISLLIVATLLLVGQYFSSAA
;
A
#
# COMPACT_ATOMS: atom_id res chain seq x y z
N MET A 1 29.89 48.30 54.07
CA MET A 1 28.75 48.01 53.16
C MET A 1 29.34 47.47 51.88
N ILE A 2 29.32 46.12 51.71
CA ILE A 2 29.75 45.45 50.48
C ILE A 2 28.49 44.96 49.84
N GLY A 3 28.14 45.57 48.70
CA GLY A 3 26.93 45.23 47.94
C GLY A 3 27.06 43.84 47.33
N SER A 4 26.05 43.03 47.58
CA SER A 4 25.87 41.72 46.96
C SER A 4 25.54 41.90 45.46
N LEU A 5 26.32 41.24 44.58
CA LEU A 5 26.07 41.14 43.15
C LEU A 5 24.79 40.35 42.92
N PRO A 6 23.93 40.73 41.95
CA PRO A 6 22.72 40.00 41.65
C PRO A 6 23.07 38.64 41.03
N ASN A 7 22.44 37.59 41.57
CA ASN A 7 22.44 36.24 40.96
C ASN A 7 21.90 36.32 39.52
N VAL A 8 22.75 36.09 38.54
CA VAL A 8 22.33 35.84 37.17
C VAL A 8 21.66 34.46 37.16
N GLU A 9 20.34 34.44 37.19
CA GLU A 9 19.56 33.24 36.92
C GLU A 9 19.96 32.74 35.52
N ALA A 10 20.61 31.58 35.48
CA ALA A 10 20.95 30.93 34.25
C ALA A 10 19.63 30.62 33.50
N SER A 11 19.42 31.26 32.34
CA SER A 11 18.27 31.01 31.49
C SER A 11 18.13 29.50 31.27
N PRO A 12 16.92 28.91 31.38
CA PRO A 12 16.74 27.47 31.20
C PRO A 12 17.21 27.08 29.80
N LYS A 13 18.24 26.23 29.73
CA LYS A 13 18.69 25.65 28.45
C LYS A 13 17.48 25.06 27.76
N ARG A 14 17.02 25.64 26.64
CA ARG A 14 15.94 25.10 25.81
C ARG A 14 16.39 23.72 25.34
N SER A 15 15.89 22.68 25.97
CA SER A 15 16.11 21.30 25.51
C SER A 15 15.42 21.09 24.16
N VAL A 16 16.13 20.49 23.21
CA VAL A 16 15.56 20.13 21.92
C VAL A 16 14.37 19.19 22.15
N PRO A 17 13.19 19.45 21.56
CA PRO A 17 12.03 18.59 21.72
C PRO A 17 12.30 17.15 21.28
N ALA A 18 11.80 16.17 22.03
CA ALA A 18 12.06 14.74 21.80
C ALA A 18 11.65 14.25 20.39
N TRP A 19 10.61 14.87 19.80
CA TRP A 19 10.18 14.52 18.45
C TRP A 19 11.23 14.85 17.37
N ILE A 20 12.05 15.90 17.58
CA ILE A 20 13.15 16.25 16.67
C ILE A 20 14.21 15.16 16.70
N TRP A 21 14.54 14.64 17.88
CA TRP A 21 15.45 13.50 18.01
C TRP A 21 14.90 12.24 17.35
N ALA A 22 13.60 11.96 17.54
CA ALA A 22 12.95 10.83 16.90
C ALA A 22 12.99 10.96 15.36
N ALA A 23 12.66 12.12 14.82
CA ALA A 23 12.71 12.38 13.38
C ALA A 23 14.14 12.30 12.83
N GLY A 24 15.11 12.95 13.50
CA GLY A 24 16.51 12.97 13.08
C GLY A 24 17.14 11.57 13.08
N LEU A 25 16.94 10.78 14.13
CA LEU A 25 17.48 9.42 14.21
C LEU A 25 16.77 8.47 13.24
N SER A 26 15.45 8.62 13.02
CA SER A 26 14.72 7.86 12.00
C SER A 26 15.22 8.22 10.60
N PHE A 27 15.52 9.48 10.33
CA PHE A 27 16.11 9.89 9.06
C PHE A 27 17.52 9.29 8.86
N ILE A 28 18.36 9.30 9.89
CA ILE A 28 19.71 8.71 9.83
C ILE A 28 19.64 7.20 9.54
N ILE A 29 18.74 6.46 10.22
CA ILE A 29 18.61 5.04 9.95
C ILE A 29 18.05 4.78 8.54
N SER A 30 17.15 5.65 8.07
CA SER A 30 16.64 5.57 6.70
C SER A 30 17.73 5.81 5.66
N ILE A 31 18.69 6.72 5.91
CA ILE A 31 19.91 6.87 5.09
C ILE A 31 20.72 5.58 5.10
N ALA A 32 20.89 4.93 6.25
CA ALA A 32 21.64 3.67 6.32
C ALA A 32 20.93 2.54 5.52
N ILE A 33 19.59 2.51 5.52
CA ILE A 33 18.81 1.55 4.73
C ILE A 33 19.00 1.79 3.22
N VAL A 34 19.00 3.03 2.76
CA VAL A 34 19.17 3.32 1.33
C VAL A 34 20.64 3.39 0.90
N ALA A 35 21.58 3.33 1.82
CA ALA A 35 23.00 3.43 1.51
C ALA A 35 23.46 2.41 0.44
N PRO A 36 23.07 1.11 0.46
CA PRO A 36 23.47 0.16 -0.57
C PRO A 36 23.09 0.57 -2.00
N PHE A 37 22.02 1.33 -2.19
CA PHE A 37 21.55 1.78 -3.49
C PHE A 37 22.57 2.66 -4.23
N PHE A 38 23.48 3.33 -3.50
CA PHE A 38 24.47 4.22 -4.11
C PHE A 38 25.62 3.51 -4.82
N TRP A 39 25.85 2.22 -4.50
CA TRP A 39 26.94 1.45 -5.13
C TRP A 39 26.47 0.13 -5.75
N LEU A 40 25.26 -0.36 -5.42
CA LEU A 40 24.69 -1.57 -6.00
C LEU A 40 23.64 -1.27 -7.09
N GLY A 41 23.13 -0.04 -7.14
CA GLY A 41 22.02 0.33 -8.00
C GLY A 41 20.66 0.19 -7.31
N THR A 42 19.61 0.01 -8.09
CA THR A 42 18.25 -0.14 -7.57
C THR A 42 18.02 -1.58 -7.11
N SER A 43 17.38 -1.77 -5.95
CA SER A 43 16.87 -3.09 -5.57
C SER A 43 15.65 -3.42 -6.45
N SER A 44 15.84 -4.32 -7.41
CA SER A 44 14.83 -4.74 -8.41
C SER A 44 14.13 -6.03 -7.96
N GLY A 45 13.57 -6.02 -6.73
CA GLY A 45 12.80 -7.13 -6.19
C GLY A 45 11.47 -7.36 -6.93
N HIS A 46 10.73 -8.39 -6.53
CA HIS A 46 9.53 -8.89 -7.22
C HIS A 46 8.50 -7.81 -7.62
N ASP A 47 8.32 -6.77 -6.79
CA ASP A 47 7.29 -5.75 -7.01
C ASP A 47 7.86 -4.47 -7.64
N PHE A 48 9.17 -4.40 -7.93
CA PHE A 48 9.83 -3.15 -8.36
C PHE A 48 9.28 -2.64 -9.69
N GLU A 49 9.30 -3.48 -10.72
CA GLU A 49 8.86 -3.12 -12.07
C GLU A 49 7.40 -2.63 -12.06
N PHE A 50 6.54 -3.34 -11.35
CA PHE A 50 5.14 -2.97 -11.17
C PHE A 50 4.97 -1.55 -10.62
N HIS A 51 5.73 -1.19 -9.58
CA HIS A 51 5.67 0.13 -8.97
C HIS A 51 6.26 1.22 -9.87
N ALA A 52 7.45 0.98 -10.40
CA ALA A 52 8.17 1.95 -11.22
C ALA A 52 7.39 2.28 -12.51
N ALA A 53 6.90 1.27 -13.21
CA ALA A 53 6.06 1.44 -14.40
C ALA A 53 4.76 2.21 -14.06
N SER A 54 4.11 1.91 -12.92
CA SER A 54 2.92 2.64 -12.46
C SER A 54 3.23 4.11 -12.18
N TRP A 55 4.37 4.44 -11.55
CA TRP A 55 4.77 5.83 -11.28
C TRP A 55 4.98 6.62 -12.58
N LEU A 56 5.69 6.03 -13.54
CA LEU A 56 5.97 6.66 -14.83
C LEU A 56 4.69 6.88 -15.64
N ASP A 57 3.79 5.87 -15.65
CA ASP A 57 2.51 5.95 -16.36
C ASP A 57 1.62 7.05 -15.77
N VAL A 58 1.47 7.10 -14.43
CA VAL A 58 0.70 8.14 -13.76
C VAL A 58 1.28 9.53 -13.99
N ALA A 59 2.61 9.68 -13.92
CA ALA A 59 3.27 10.95 -14.19
C ALA A 59 3.05 11.42 -15.64
N HIS A 60 3.02 10.48 -16.60
CA HIS A 60 2.67 10.78 -17.98
C HIS A 60 1.21 11.26 -18.09
N GLN A 61 0.26 10.57 -17.49
CA GLN A 61 -1.16 10.92 -17.53
C GLN A 61 -1.45 12.26 -16.85
N TRP A 62 -0.72 12.61 -15.78
CA TRP A 62 -0.83 13.94 -15.18
C TRP A 62 -0.42 15.06 -16.15
N LYS A 63 0.58 14.82 -17.01
CA LYS A 63 0.95 15.76 -18.10
C LYS A 63 -0.13 15.83 -19.18
N GLU A 64 -0.89 14.75 -19.41
CA GLU A 64 -2.07 14.75 -20.28
C GLU A 64 -3.30 15.46 -19.65
N GLY A 65 -3.24 15.82 -18.35
CA GLY A 65 -4.34 16.44 -17.60
C GLY A 65 -5.28 15.46 -16.90
N THR A 66 -4.99 14.17 -16.90
CA THR A 66 -5.77 13.15 -16.19
C THR A 66 -5.31 13.02 -14.73
N LEU A 67 -5.98 13.73 -13.80
CA LEU A 67 -5.56 13.80 -12.38
C LEU A 67 -5.69 12.48 -11.63
N TYR A 68 -6.66 11.66 -11.97
CA TYR A 68 -6.87 10.34 -11.36
C TYR A 68 -7.01 9.28 -12.46
N PRO A 69 -5.88 8.70 -12.90
CA PRO A 69 -5.83 7.62 -13.89
C PRO A 69 -6.69 6.43 -13.52
N ARG A 70 -7.21 5.73 -14.53
CA ARG A 70 -7.97 4.49 -14.40
C ARG A 70 -7.39 3.38 -15.25
N TRP A 71 -6.90 3.75 -16.42
CA TRP A 71 -6.33 2.90 -17.44
C TRP A 71 -4.82 3.14 -17.53
N THR A 72 -4.02 2.14 -17.82
CA THR A 72 -2.59 2.31 -18.09
C THR A 72 -2.35 2.65 -19.54
N ALA A 73 -1.32 3.44 -19.84
CA ALA A 73 -0.95 3.78 -21.21
C ALA A 73 0.02 2.77 -21.83
N TRP A 74 0.88 2.17 -21.00
CA TRP A 74 2.07 1.46 -21.46
C TRP A 74 2.08 -0.04 -21.16
N MET A 75 1.18 -0.50 -20.28
CA MET A 75 1.03 -1.92 -19.96
C MET A 75 0.48 -2.69 -21.15
N ASN A 76 0.72 -4.01 -21.16
CA ASN A 76 0.33 -4.86 -22.28
C ASN A 76 0.85 -4.30 -23.62
N HIS A 77 2.12 -3.91 -23.65
CA HIS A 77 2.75 -3.31 -24.83
C HIS A 77 1.94 -2.14 -25.44
N GLY A 78 1.33 -1.31 -24.60
CA GLY A 78 0.52 -0.17 -25.01
C GLY A 78 -0.94 -0.48 -25.37
N PHE A 79 -1.40 -1.70 -25.21
CA PHE A 79 -2.84 -2.02 -25.26
C PHE A 79 -3.55 -1.58 -23.97
N GLY A 80 -2.81 -1.46 -22.87
CA GLY A 80 -3.27 -0.97 -21.58
C GLY A 80 -4.11 -1.97 -20.77
N GLU A 81 -4.32 -1.66 -19.51
CA GLU A 81 -5.13 -2.43 -18.57
C GLU A 81 -5.77 -1.51 -17.52
N PRO A 82 -6.84 -1.94 -16.79
CA PRO A 82 -7.51 -1.12 -15.78
C PRO A 82 -6.81 -1.13 -14.41
N ARG A 83 -5.48 -1.24 -14.33
CA ARG A 83 -4.67 -1.36 -13.11
C ARG A 83 -5.06 -0.36 -12.02
N PHE A 84 -5.21 0.92 -12.37
CA PHE A 84 -5.48 1.99 -11.42
C PHE A 84 -6.92 2.01 -10.84
N ILE A 85 -7.77 1.07 -11.29
CA ILE A 85 -9.06 0.81 -10.66
C ILE A 85 -8.87 -0.14 -9.48
N PHE A 86 -7.95 -1.11 -9.60
CA PHE A 86 -7.78 -2.21 -8.63
C PHE A 86 -6.63 -1.96 -7.67
N TYR A 87 -5.59 -1.25 -8.09
CA TYR A 87 -4.43 -0.98 -7.25
C TYR A 87 -4.60 0.34 -6.45
N PRO A 88 -4.33 0.34 -5.12
CA PRO A 88 -4.58 1.49 -4.25
C PRO A 88 -3.81 2.76 -4.66
N PRO A 89 -4.46 3.95 -4.62
CA PRO A 89 -3.92 5.15 -5.28
C PRO A 89 -2.75 5.85 -4.59
N LEU A 90 -2.64 5.80 -3.25
CA LEU A 90 -1.65 6.65 -2.56
C LEU A 90 -0.22 6.28 -2.90
N SER A 91 0.10 4.99 -3.07
CA SER A 91 1.47 4.55 -3.37
C SER A 91 1.93 5.02 -4.75
N TRP A 92 1.12 4.81 -5.80
CA TRP A 92 1.51 5.22 -7.14
C TRP A 92 1.39 6.75 -7.34
N MET A 93 0.47 7.44 -6.66
CA MET A 93 0.42 8.90 -6.66
C MET A 93 1.66 9.50 -5.98
N PHE A 94 2.10 8.93 -4.87
CA PHE A 94 3.29 9.41 -4.15
C PHE A 94 4.56 9.20 -4.99
N GLY A 95 4.76 8.01 -5.55
CA GLY A 95 5.89 7.73 -6.43
C GLY A 95 5.88 8.61 -7.69
N ALA A 96 4.72 8.76 -8.36
CA ALA A 96 4.58 9.65 -9.50
C ALA A 96 4.90 11.12 -9.16
N ALA A 97 4.45 11.62 -7.99
CA ALA A 97 4.79 12.98 -7.55
C ALA A 97 6.30 13.18 -7.39
N LEU A 98 7.02 12.16 -6.89
CA LEU A 98 8.47 12.22 -6.75
C LEU A 98 9.18 12.32 -8.10
N THR A 99 8.65 11.75 -9.20
CA THR A 99 9.26 11.86 -10.53
C THR A 99 9.34 13.30 -11.04
N PHE A 100 8.54 14.22 -10.50
CA PHE A 100 8.61 15.67 -10.81
C PHE A 100 9.63 16.43 -9.97
N ILE A 101 10.13 15.82 -8.88
CA ILE A 101 10.99 16.47 -7.89
C ILE A 101 12.44 15.99 -8.03
N VAL A 102 12.64 14.70 -8.32
CA VAL A 102 13.97 14.08 -8.43
C VAL A 102 14.09 13.28 -9.73
N PRO A 103 15.33 13.05 -10.24
CA PRO A 103 15.57 12.16 -11.37
C PRO A 103 15.00 10.74 -11.10
N GLY A 104 14.54 10.06 -12.17
CA GLY A 104 13.86 8.77 -12.05
C GLY A 104 14.61 7.72 -11.21
N THR A 105 15.93 7.61 -11.40
CA THR A 105 16.81 6.69 -10.63
C THR A 105 16.84 6.97 -9.11
N TRP A 106 16.49 8.20 -8.70
CA TRP A 106 16.43 8.59 -7.30
C TRP A 106 15.05 8.39 -6.65
N VAL A 107 14.01 8.17 -7.45
CA VAL A 107 12.63 8.04 -6.94
C VAL A 107 12.50 6.91 -5.92
N PRO A 108 13.00 5.68 -6.15
CA PRO A 108 12.93 4.60 -5.17
C PRO A 108 13.66 4.96 -3.86
N ILE A 109 14.86 5.56 -3.96
CA ILE A 109 15.67 5.98 -2.81
C ILE A 109 14.92 7.00 -1.95
N VAL A 110 14.40 8.05 -2.57
CA VAL A 110 13.68 9.12 -1.87
C VAL A 110 12.35 8.60 -1.30
N PHE A 111 11.66 7.72 -2.03
CA PHE A 111 10.45 7.07 -1.54
C PHE A 111 10.70 6.30 -0.23
N ILE A 112 11.72 5.43 -0.20
CA ILE A 112 12.09 4.65 0.99
C ILE A 112 12.52 5.59 2.11
N LEU A 113 13.40 6.57 1.83
CA LEU A 113 13.91 7.52 2.81
C LEU A 113 12.79 8.27 3.53
N LEU A 114 11.83 8.81 2.78
CA LEU A 114 10.69 9.54 3.34
C LEU A 114 9.73 8.62 4.09
N THR A 115 9.45 7.45 3.53
CA THR A 115 8.53 6.47 4.13
C THR A 115 9.07 5.95 5.46
N GLN A 116 10.36 5.56 5.54
CA GLN A 116 10.94 5.02 6.77
C GLN A 116 11.16 6.12 7.83
N THR A 117 11.48 7.34 7.41
CA THR A 117 11.51 8.48 8.34
C THR A 117 10.13 8.71 8.95
N PHE A 118 9.08 8.69 8.14
CA PHE A 118 7.70 8.82 8.61
C PHE A 118 7.27 7.64 9.49
N ALA A 119 7.68 6.40 9.17
CA ALA A 119 7.44 5.22 10.00
C ALA A 119 7.99 5.39 11.42
N GLY A 120 9.23 5.89 11.56
CA GLY A 120 9.81 6.18 12.86
C GLY A 120 9.08 7.30 13.61
N ILE A 121 8.68 8.38 12.94
CA ILE A 121 7.90 9.47 13.56
C ILE A 121 6.53 8.94 14.04
N SER A 122 5.84 8.17 13.22
CA SER A 122 4.54 7.60 13.57
C SER A 122 4.63 6.64 14.75
N ALA A 123 5.67 5.78 14.78
CA ALA A 123 5.96 4.90 15.90
C ALA A 123 6.28 5.70 17.18
N PHE A 124 7.08 6.76 17.09
CA PHE A 124 7.34 7.64 18.24
C PHE A 124 6.05 8.26 18.79
N CYS A 125 5.13 8.71 17.93
CA CYS A 125 3.83 9.26 18.35
C CYS A 125 3.01 8.26 19.17
N LEU A 126 3.03 6.98 18.81
CA LEU A 126 2.42 5.90 19.60
C LEU A 126 3.19 5.66 20.90
N LEU A 127 4.49 5.39 20.79
CA LEU A 127 5.31 4.86 21.88
C LEU A 127 5.50 5.86 23.01
N ARG A 128 5.60 7.17 22.74
CA ARG A 128 5.64 8.21 23.79
C ARG A 128 4.40 8.25 24.68
N ARG A 129 3.31 7.60 24.28
CA ARG A 129 2.09 7.43 25.08
C ARG A 129 2.17 6.19 26.00
N LEU A 130 3.10 5.28 25.75
CA LEU A 130 3.24 4.00 26.44
C LEU A 130 4.44 3.98 27.40
N VAL A 131 5.54 4.66 27.03
CA VAL A 131 6.82 4.59 27.72
C VAL A 131 7.50 5.98 27.78
N SER A 132 8.68 6.06 28.44
CA SER A 132 9.48 7.26 28.48
C SER A 132 9.97 7.70 27.08
N GLU A 133 10.18 9.01 26.88
CA GLU A 133 10.58 9.56 25.57
C GLU A 133 11.85 8.92 25.01
N ARG A 134 12.85 8.64 25.86
CA ARG A 134 14.11 7.99 25.42
C ARG A 134 13.85 6.57 24.90
N ALA A 135 13.06 5.80 25.60
CA ALA A 135 12.70 4.44 25.16
C ALA A 135 11.84 4.49 23.90
N ALA A 136 10.94 5.45 23.80
CA ALA A 136 10.10 5.67 22.62
C ALA A 136 10.94 5.99 21.38
N ILE A 137 11.96 6.86 21.49
CA ILE A 137 12.88 7.20 20.39
C ILE A 137 13.62 5.94 19.91
N LEU A 138 14.26 5.19 20.81
CA LEU A 138 15.06 4.02 20.43
C LEU A 138 14.19 2.92 19.77
N ALA A 139 13.00 2.67 20.33
CA ALA A 139 12.09 1.69 19.75
C ALA A 139 11.48 2.17 18.42
N ALA A 140 11.27 3.48 18.25
CA ALA A 140 10.80 4.05 16.97
C ALA A 140 11.83 3.89 15.84
N VAL A 141 13.12 4.08 16.16
CA VAL A 141 14.22 3.81 15.22
C VAL A 141 14.25 2.33 14.82
N PHE A 142 14.05 1.41 15.78
CA PHE A 142 13.92 -0.02 15.46
C PHE A 142 12.71 -0.29 14.55
N TYR A 143 11.55 0.34 14.80
CA TYR A 143 10.37 0.18 13.95
C TYR A 143 10.65 0.59 12.49
N ALA A 144 11.39 1.67 12.28
CA ALA A 144 11.77 2.14 10.95
C ALA A 144 12.75 1.22 10.20
N ALA A 145 13.41 0.29 10.89
CA ALA A 145 14.44 -0.59 10.33
C ALA A 145 14.29 -2.06 10.79
N ASN A 146 13.07 -2.50 11.09
CA ASN A 146 12.82 -3.87 11.53
C ASN A 146 12.98 -4.88 10.38
N PRO A 147 13.07 -6.20 10.66
CA PRO A 147 13.25 -7.24 9.65
C PRO A 147 12.24 -7.23 8.50
N ASP A 148 10.98 -6.90 8.75
CA ASP A 148 9.93 -6.78 7.73
C ASP A 148 10.24 -5.64 6.74
N VAL A 149 10.63 -4.46 7.26
CA VAL A 149 11.04 -3.32 6.45
C VAL A 149 12.25 -3.65 5.58
N LEU A 150 13.26 -4.35 6.13
CA LEU A 150 14.45 -4.74 5.37
C LEU A 150 14.12 -5.75 4.28
N LEU A 151 13.22 -6.71 4.55
CA LEU A 151 12.73 -7.66 3.55
C LEU A 151 11.99 -6.94 2.41
N MET A 152 11.05 -6.05 2.75
CA MET A 152 10.32 -5.25 1.76
C MET A 152 11.23 -4.36 0.94
N THR A 153 12.33 -3.86 1.52
CA THR A 153 13.26 -2.95 0.83
C THR A 153 14.20 -3.68 -0.12
N TYR A 154 14.83 -4.79 0.33
CA TYR A 154 15.95 -5.38 -0.41
C TYR A 154 15.55 -6.58 -1.25
N ILE A 155 14.47 -7.28 -0.89
CA ILE A 155 14.06 -8.52 -1.57
C ILE A 155 12.78 -8.33 -2.38
N ARG A 156 11.78 -7.60 -1.80
CA ARG A 156 10.48 -7.45 -2.47
C ARG A 156 10.33 -6.19 -3.30
N SER A 157 10.94 -5.10 -2.85
CA SER A 157 10.69 -3.74 -3.39
C SER A 157 9.21 -3.33 -3.37
N ASP A 158 8.46 -3.76 -2.32
CA ASP A 158 7.04 -3.42 -2.16
C ASP A 158 6.87 -2.07 -1.47
N PHE A 159 6.92 -1.01 -2.26
CA PHE A 159 6.79 0.37 -1.80
C PHE A 159 5.40 0.67 -1.23
N ALA A 160 4.36 0.02 -1.73
CA ALA A 160 2.98 0.23 -1.29
C ALA A 160 2.75 -0.32 0.12
N GLU A 161 3.24 -1.52 0.41
CA GLU A 161 3.15 -2.13 1.73
C GLU A 161 4.02 -1.37 2.74
N GLN A 162 5.24 -0.94 2.35
CA GLN A 162 6.08 -0.08 3.18
C GLN A 162 5.37 1.20 3.60
N LEU A 163 4.72 1.90 2.66
CA LEU A 163 4.00 3.14 2.93
C LEU A 163 2.79 2.88 3.86
N ALA A 164 2.07 1.77 3.66
CA ALA A 164 0.99 1.35 4.55
C ALA A 164 1.48 1.07 5.97
N CYS A 165 2.56 0.29 6.12
CA CYS A 165 3.17 -0.06 7.41
C CYS A 165 3.65 1.18 8.18
N ALA A 166 4.11 2.23 7.48
CA ALA A 166 4.50 3.49 8.10
C ALA A 166 3.32 4.20 8.81
N VAL A 167 2.07 3.91 8.42
CA VAL A 167 0.85 4.46 9.05
C VAL A 167 0.33 3.60 10.20
N PHE A 168 0.70 2.31 10.29
CA PHE A 168 0.19 1.36 11.30
C PHE A 168 0.27 1.88 12.74
N PRO A 169 1.38 2.50 13.21
CA PRO A 169 1.45 3.02 14.57
C PRO A 169 0.41 4.11 14.85
N LEU A 170 0.11 4.98 13.87
CA LEU A 170 -0.93 6.00 14.02
C LEU A 170 -2.32 5.38 14.12
N LEU A 171 -2.60 4.34 13.35
CA LEU A 171 -3.86 3.60 13.44
C LEU A 171 -4.00 2.92 14.81
N LEU A 172 -2.95 2.24 15.30
CA LEU A 172 -2.98 1.61 16.62
C LEU A 172 -3.19 2.64 17.74
N LEU A 173 -2.50 3.78 17.70
CA LEU A 173 -2.71 4.87 18.63
C LEU A 173 -4.16 5.37 18.61
N ALA A 174 -4.72 5.56 17.42
CA ALA A 174 -6.08 6.03 17.24
C ALA A 174 -7.11 4.98 17.71
N ALA A 175 -6.88 3.70 17.43
CA ALA A 175 -7.72 2.59 17.89
C ALA A 175 -7.76 2.49 19.42
N LEU A 176 -6.60 2.57 20.07
CA LEU A 176 -6.50 2.56 21.54
C LEU A 176 -7.18 3.78 22.19
N ASN A 177 -7.09 4.97 21.56
CA ASN A 177 -7.81 6.16 22.00
C ASN A 177 -9.32 6.03 21.80
N LEU A 178 -9.78 5.48 20.66
CA LEU A 178 -11.19 5.27 20.36
C LEU A 178 -11.83 4.23 21.28
N ALA A 179 -11.06 3.19 21.63
CA ALA A 179 -11.44 2.16 22.60
C ALA A 179 -11.36 2.61 24.07
N ASP A 180 -10.98 3.87 24.37
CA ASP A 180 -10.73 4.40 25.73
C ASP A 180 -9.69 3.60 26.56
N VAL A 181 -8.79 2.90 25.89
CA VAL A 181 -7.66 2.19 26.54
C VAL A 181 -6.58 3.20 26.94
N LEU A 182 -6.29 4.16 26.05
CA LEU A 182 -5.43 5.28 26.37
C LEU A 182 -6.25 6.53 26.73
N PRO A 183 -5.82 7.31 27.74
CA PRO A 183 -6.52 8.55 28.10
C PRO A 183 -6.41 9.56 26.96
N SER A 184 -7.55 10.11 26.57
CA SER A 184 -7.63 11.16 25.53
C SER A 184 -8.57 12.28 25.98
N LYS A 185 -8.13 13.51 25.80
CA LYS A 185 -8.95 14.72 26.05
C LYS A 185 -9.91 15.02 24.89
N SER A 186 -9.70 14.37 23.73
CA SER A 186 -10.53 14.62 22.54
C SER A 186 -11.92 14.04 22.71
N LEU A 187 -12.93 14.74 22.16
CA LEU A 187 -14.30 14.25 22.10
C LEU A 187 -14.39 12.96 21.27
N LEU A 188 -15.40 12.17 21.51
CA LEU A 188 -15.62 10.91 20.79
C LEU A 188 -15.73 11.13 19.27
N SER A 189 -16.41 12.18 18.84
CA SER A 189 -16.51 12.59 17.42
C SER A 189 -15.15 12.75 16.76
N THR A 190 -14.24 13.48 17.41
CA THR A 190 -12.87 13.69 16.93
C THR A 190 -12.05 12.40 16.93
N ARG A 191 -12.24 11.52 17.93
CA ARG A 191 -11.53 10.23 17.99
C ARG A 191 -11.93 9.28 16.86
N VAL A 192 -13.22 9.29 16.46
CA VAL A 192 -13.72 8.53 15.31
C VAL A 192 -13.02 8.99 14.03
N VAL A 193 -12.87 10.30 13.82
CA VAL A 193 -12.17 10.86 12.66
C VAL A 193 -10.68 10.49 12.69
N TYR A 194 -10.02 10.63 13.84
CA TYR A 194 -8.60 10.28 13.99
C TYR A 194 -8.31 8.79 13.78
N PHE A 195 -9.29 7.92 13.98
CA PHE A 195 -9.22 6.52 13.62
C PHE A 195 -9.47 6.30 12.12
N ALA A 196 -10.52 6.92 11.57
CA ALA A 196 -10.95 6.69 10.19
C ALA A 196 -9.89 7.12 9.15
N ILE A 197 -9.16 8.24 9.41
CA ILE A 197 -8.15 8.76 8.48
C ILE A 197 -6.97 7.80 8.29
N PRO A 198 -6.22 7.35 9.32
CA PRO A 198 -5.13 6.41 9.12
C PRO A 198 -5.61 5.04 8.63
N PHE A 199 -6.80 4.58 9.02
CA PHE A 199 -7.41 3.38 8.49
C PHE A 199 -7.63 3.49 6.96
N ALA A 200 -8.24 4.57 6.51
CA ALA A 200 -8.44 4.84 5.09
C ALA A 200 -7.11 4.99 4.34
N ALA A 201 -6.13 5.69 4.92
CA ALA A 201 -4.81 5.86 4.32
C ALA A 201 -4.13 4.52 4.06
N ILE A 202 -4.20 3.56 4.99
CA ILE A 202 -3.63 2.22 4.81
C ILE A 202 -4.29 1.49 3.64
N TRP A 203 -5.63 1.48 3.57
CA TRP A 203 -6.38 0.89 2.46
C TRP A 203 -6.06 1.54 1.11
N LEU A 204 -5.78 2.84 1.11
CA LEU A 204 -5.41 3.58 -0.10
C LEU A 204 -3.92 3.44 -0.46
N CYS A 205 -3.07 2.91 0.44
CA CYS A 205 -1.69 2.55 0.15
C CYS A 205 -1.56 1.14 -0.42
N ASN A 206 -2.14 0.13 0.29
CA ASN A 206 -1.99 -1.29 -0.04
C ASN A 206 -3.21 -2.07 0.45
N ALA A 207 -3.90 -2.78 -0.44
CA ALA A 207 -5.13 -3.51 -0.13
C ALA A 207 -4.89 -4.71 0.82
N PRO A 208 -3.87 -5.57 0.63
CA PRO A 208 -3.48 -6.59 1.60
C PRO A 208 -3.25 -6.04 3.00
N ALA A 209 -2.49 -4.95 3.15
CA ALA A 209 -2.28 -4.28 4.42
C ALA A 209 -3.59 -3.74 5.01
N GLY A 210 -4.51 -3.24 4.18
CA GLY A 210 -5.86 -2.84 4.57
C GLY A 210 -6.67 -3.99 5.17
N VAL A 211 -6.60 -5.19 4.58
CA VAL A 211 -7.23 -6.40 5.13
C VAL A 211 -6.60 -6.76 6.48
N ILE A 212 -5.27 -6.81 6.57
CA ILE A 212 -4.52 -7.14 7.79
C ILE A 212 -4.91 -6.21 8.94
N VAL A 213 -4.90 -4.89 8.73
CA VAL A 213 -5.26 -3.95 9.81
C VAL A 213 -6.75 -4.01 10.15
N THR A 214 -7.63 -4.31 9.19
CA THR A 214 -9.06 -4.49 9.46
C THR A 214 -9.28 -5.62 10.48
N TYR A 215 -8.71 -6.79 10.24
CA TYR A 215 -8.79 -7.91 11.18
C TYR A 215 -8.11 -7.57 12.52
N SER A 216 -6.95 -6.90 12.50
CA SER A 216 -6.23 -6.52 13.71
C SER A 216 -7.04 -5.59 14.61
N VAL A 217 -7.70 -4.57 14.04
CA VAL A 217 -8.55 -3.65 14.83
C VAL A 217 -9.85 -4.31 15.27
N VAL A 218 -10.43 -5.23 14.49
CA VAL A 218 -11.58 -6.05 14.92
C VAL A 218 -11.21 -6.88 16.14
N VAL A 219 -10.06 -7.56 16.14
CA VAL A 219 -9.54 -8.29 17.30
C VAL A 219 -9.36 -7.36 18.49
N LEU A 220 -8.77 -6.17 18.29
CA LEU A 220 -8.58 -5.17 19.34
C LEU A 220 -9.90 -4.77 20.00
N PHE A 221 -10.90 -4.34 19.20
CA PHE A 221 -12.19 -3.88 19.73
C PHE A 221 -12.99 -5.01 20.36
N THR A 222 -12.96 -6.20 19.78
CA THR A 222 -13.64 -7.39 20.33
C THR A 222 -13.03 -7.78 21.67
N TRP A 223 -11.70 -7.85 21.76
CA TRP A 223 -11.02 -8.22 23.01
C TRP A 223 -11.24 -7.16 24.10
N THR A 224 -11.20 -5.87 23.77
CA THR A 224 -11.54 -4.79 24.70
C THR A 224 -12.97 -4.93 25.23
N THR A 225 -13.91 -5.32 24.37
CA THR A 225 -15.30 -5.57 24.74
C THR A 225 -15.42 -6.77 25.70
N VAL A 226 -14.70 -7.85 25.45
CA VAL A 226 -14.64 -9.04 26.33
C VAL A 226 -14.08 -8.66 27.71
N LEU A 227 -12.96 -7.92 27.76
CA LEU A 227 -12.34 -7.51 29.02
C LEU A 227 -13.25 -6.61 29.88
N ARG A 228 -14.08 -5.79 29.26
CA ARG A 228 -14.96 -4.84 29.96
C ARG A 228 -16.38 -5.35 30.19
N GLY A 229 -16.73 -6.50 29.64
CA GLY A 229 -18.07 -7.07 29.75
C GLY A 229 -19.17 -6.23 29.12
N GLY A 230 -18.86 -5.39 28.08
CA GLY A 230 -19.83 -4.51 27.46
C GLY A 230 -19.44 -3.99 26.08
N GLY A 231 -20.44 -3.64 25.25
CA GLY A 231 -20.33 -3.32 23.83
C GLY A 231 -19.88 -1.93 23.37
N PRO A 232 -19.70 -0.87 24.23
CA PRO A 232 -19.41 0.50 23.72
C PRO A 232 -18.14 0.58 22.85
N SER A 233 -17.10 -0.17 23.16
CA SER A 233 -15.86 -0.20 22.37
C SER A 233 -16.11 -0.76 20.97
N LEU A 234 -16.89 -1.82 20.86
CA LEU A 234 -17.21 -2.43 19.56
C LEU A 234 -18.05 -1.48 18.70
N VAL A 235 -19.08 -0.82 19.29
CA VAL A 235 -19.92 0.15 18.57
C VAL A 235 -19.08 1.31 18.02
N ARG A 236 -18.14 1.84 18.81
CA ARG A 236 -17.22 2.91 18.38
C ARG A 236 -16.30 2.40 17.26
N GLY A 237 -15.78 1.19 17.39
CA GLY A 237 -14.97 0.54 16.36
C GLY A 237 -15.71 0.39 15.04
N VAL A 238 -16.96 -0.10 15.08
CA VAL A 238 -17.83 -0.20 13.89
C VAL A 238 -18.07 1.17 13.25
N GLY A 239 -18.36 2.21 14.04
CA GLY A 239 -18.51 3.57 13.52
C GLY A 239 -17.24 4.11 12.87
N GLY A 240 -16.07 3.85 13.48
CA GLY A 240 -14.77 4.22 12.92
C GLY A 240 -14.47 3.50 11.62
N LEU A 241 -14.70 2.18 11.56
CA LEU A 241 -14.53 1.36 10.36
C LEU A 241 -15.47 1.80 9.24
N ALA A 242 -16.75 2.06 9.54
CA ALA A 242 -17.73 2.50 8.56
C ALA A 242 -17.32 3.85 7.93
N LEU A 243 -16.85 4.80 8.74
CA LEU A 243 -16.34 6.07 8.23
C LEU A 243 -15.05 5.89 7.43
N GLY A 244 -14.15 5.04 7.88
CA GLY A 244 -12.90 4.72 7.18
C GLY A 244 -13.16 4.07 5.81
N PHE A 245 -14.04 3.08 5.73
CA PHE A 245 -14.47 2.49 4.46
C PHE A 245 -15.22 3.50 3.57
N GLY A 246 -16.01 4.40 4.16
CA GLY A 246 -16.63 5.49 3.43
C GLY A 246 -15.61 6.42 2.76
N LEU A 247 -14.50 6.73 3.46
CA LEU A 247 -13.40 7.53 2.92
C LEU A 247 -12.61 6.82 1.80
N THR A 248 -12.70 5.51 1.68
CA THR A 248 -12.07 4.72 0.61
C THR A 248 -13.04 4.31 -0.49
N ALA A 249 -14.33 4.67 -0.38
CA ALA A 249 -15.39 4.18 -1.25
C ALA A 249 -15.17 4.51 -2.75
N PHE A 250 -14.53 5.64 -3.06
CA PHE A 250 -14.21 6.04 -4.45
C PHE A 250 -13.24 5.08 -5.14
N TYR A 251 -12.49 4.30 -4.36
CA TYR A 251 -11.57 3.24 -4.80
C TYR A 251 -12.19 1.84 -4.62
N LEU A 252 -12.65 1.51 -3.40
CA LEU A 252 -13.09 0.15 -3.07
C LEU A 252 -14.35 -0.29 -3.82
N ILE A 253 -15.30 0.62 -4.07
CA ILE A 253 -16.55 0.25 -4.76
C ILE A 253 -16.29 -0.10 -6.22
N PRO A 254 -15.56 0.72 -7.02
CA PRO A 254 -15.17 0.32 -8.35
C PRO A 254 -14.35 -0.98 -8.36
N ALA A 255 -13.33 -1.10 -7.52
CA ALA A 255 -12.51 -2.30 -7.44
C ALA A 255 -13.35 -3.56 -7.16
N ALA A 256 -14.30 -3.49 -6.21
CA ALA A 256 -15.18 -4.61 -5.90
C ALA A 256 -16.20 -4.94 -7.00
N TYR A 257 -16.67 -3.92 -7.72
CA TYR A 257 -17.67 -4.13 -8.78
C TYR A 257 -17.04 -4.57 -10.09
N GLU A 258 -15.95 -3.95 -10.52
CA GLU A 258 -15.31 -4.15 -11.82
C GLU A 258 -14.40 -5.40 -11.84
N GLN A 259 -14.06 -6.02 -10.69
CA GLN A 259 -13.29 -7.28 -10.63
C GLN A 259 -13.88 -8.41 -11.50
N ARG A 260 -15.16 -8.35 -11.81
CA ARG A 260 -15.85 -9.30 -12.71
C ARG A 260 -15.52 -9.09 -14.20
N TRP A 261 -14.81 -8.01 -14.54
CA TRP A 261 -14.42 -7.68 -15.90
C TRP A 261 -12.96 -8.00 -16.20
N VAL A 262 -12.23 -8.49 -15.20
CA VAL A 262 -10.82 -8.84 -15.28
C VAL A 262 -10.56 -10.25 -14.75
N ASN A 263 -9.38 -10.80 -15.03
CA ASN A 263 -8.96 -12.13 -14.61
C ASN A 263 -8.51 -12.18 -13.14
N ILE A 264 -9.26 -11.57 -12.22
CA ILE A 264 -8.90 -11.42 -10.80
C ILE A 264 -8.54 -12.74 -10.10
N SER A 265 -8.95 -13.89 -10.64
CA SER A 265 -8.56 -15.20 -10.13
C SER A 265 -7.07 -15.49 -10.26
N GLN A 266 -6.37 -14.82 -11.19
CA GLN A 266 -4.91 -14.94 -11.36
C GLN A 266 -4.13 -14.40 -10.14
N ALA A 267 -4.71 -13.49 -9.37
CA ALA A 267 -4.16 -13.10 -8.08
C ALA A 267 -4.01 -14.27 -7.07
N LEU A 268 -4.61 -15.42 -7.37
CA LEU A 268 -4.51 -16.65 -6.59
C LEU A 268 -4.01 -17.82 -7.46
N SER A 269 -3.16 -17.54 -8.43
CA SER A 269 -2.49 -18.54 -9.25
C SER A 269 -1.45 -19.33 -8.45
N SER A 270 -0.86 -20.34 -9.07
CA SER A 270 0.20 -21.13 -8.45
C SER A 270 1.39 -20.22 -8.03
N GLY A 271 1.93 -20.44 -6.85
CA GLY A 271 2.92 -19.57 -6.21
C GLY A 271 2.31 -18.48 -5.33
N LEU A 272 1.11 -17.97 -5.64
CA LEU A 272 0.45 -16.89 -4.90
C LEU A 272 -0.60 -17.37 -3.88
N LEU A 273 -0.81 -18.68 -3.76
CA LEU A 273 -1.75 -19.26 -2.80
C LEU A 273 -1.22 -19.16 -1.36
N PRO A 274 -2.07 -18.83 -0.37
CA PRO A 274 -1.65 -18.82 1.04
C PRO A 274 -1.04 -20.14 1.50
N SER A 275 -1.59 -21.27 1.05
CA SER A 275 -1.10 -22.61 1.38
C SER A 275 0.34 -22.88 0.94
N GLN A 276 0.84 -22.15 -0.06
CA GLN A 276 2.18 -22.26 -0.59
C GLN A 276 3.18 -21.30 0.07
N ASN A 277 2.69 -20.40 0.96
CA ASN A 277 3.45 -19.27 1.49
C ASN A 277 3.43 -19.16 3.02
N PHE A 278 3.04 -20.22 3.73
CA PHE A 278 3.28 -20.32 5.18
C PHE A 278 4.77 -20.46 5.48
N LEU A 279 5.16 -20.24 6.74
CA LEU A 279 6.57 -20.32 7.14
C LEU A 279 7.21 -21.64 6.69
N PHE A 280 8.36 -21.52 6.05
CA PHE A 280 9.21 -22.65 5.57
C PHE A 280 8.49 -23.62 4.62
N THR A 281 7.45 -23.17 3.94
CA THR A 281 6.80 -23.97 2.89
C THR A 281 7.70 -24.08 1.68
N GLU A 282 7.90 -25.29 1.20
CA GLU A 282 8.63 -25.60 -0.03
C GLU A 282 7.65 -25.86 -1.18
N ILE A 283 7.96 -25.35 -2.35
CA ILE A 283 7.20 -25.59 -3.58
C ILE A 283 8.15 -26.06 -4.69
N ASN A 284 7.62 -26.52 -5.83
CA ASN A 284 8.42 -27.02 -6.94
C ASN A 284 9.23 -25.94 -7.69
N ASP A 285 9.24 -24.72 -7.18
CA ASP A 285 10.05 -23.60 -7.65
C ASP A 285 11.16 -23.30 -6.61
N PRO A 286 12.43 -23.54 -6.93
CA PRO A 286 13.54 -23.31 -6.01
C PRO A 286 13.73 -21.84 -5.63
N GLU A 287 13.49 -20.90 -6.55
CA GLU A 287 13.64 -19.46 -6.28
C GLU A 287 12.57 -18.99 -5.32
N HIS A 288 11.32 -19.37 -5.57
CA HIS A 288 10.21 -19.07 -4.67
C HIS A 288 10.39 -19.76 -3.29
N THR A 289 10.87 -21.01 -3.26
CA THR A 289 11.18 -21.70 -2.01
C THR A 289 12.27 -20.95 -1.23
N TRP A 290 13.33 -20.47 -1.89
CA TRP A 290 14.37 -19.66 -1.26
C TRP A 290 13.83 -18.34 -0.70
N PHE A 291 12.98 -17.67 -1.47
CA PHE A 291 12.29 -16.47 -1.01
C PHE A 291 11.43 -16.74 0.24
N ASN A 292 10.64 -17.83 0.24
CA ASN A 292 9.85 -18.24 1.41
C ASN A 292 10.74 -18.48 2.65
N TRP A 293 11.92 -19.04 2.48
CA TRP A 293 12.88 -19.24 3.57
C TRP A 293 13.39 -17.90 4.11
N ILE A 294 13.74 -16.95 3.27
CA ILE A 294 14.16 -15.60 3.69
C ILE A 294 13.03 -14.90 4.47
N ALA A 295 11.81 -14.88 3.92
CA ALA A 295 10.65 -14.29 4.58
C ALA A 295 10.35 -14.97 5.93
N SER A 296 10.47 -16.30 5.98
CA SER A 296 10.28 -17.10 7.20
C SER A 296 11.31 -16.78 8.28
N ILE A 297 12.58 -16.58 7.92
CA ILE A 297 13.63 -16.17 8.87
C ILE A 297 13.30 -14.79 9.45
N CYS A 298 12.92 -13.82 8.63
CA CYS A 298 12.51 -12.48 9.09
C CYS A 298 11.31 -12.57 10.03
N ALA A 299 10.29 -13.34 9.67
CA ALA A 299 9.09 -13.55 10.50
C ALA A 299 9.45 -14.24 11.83
N LEU A 300 10.28 -15.27 11.81
CA LEU A 300 10.72 -15.97 13.01
C LEU A 300 11.47 -15.05 13.98
N ILE A 301 12.37 -14.20 13.47
CA ILE A 301 13.08 -13.20 14.27
C ILE A 301 12.09 -12.27 14.96
N LEU A 302 11.07 -11.78 14.25
CA LEU A 302 10.05 -10.91 14.81
C LEU A 302 9.14 -11.62 15.82
N ILE A 303 8.74 -12.87 15.57
CA ILE A 303 7.98 -13.70 16.51
C ILE A 303 8.78 -13.92 17.78
N LEU A 304 10.06 -14.29 17.67
CA LEU A 304 10.94 -14.50 18.83
C LEU A 304 11.12 -13.19 19.61
N LEU A 305 11.35 -12.08 18.94
CA LEU A 305 11.44 -10.76 19.57
C LEU A 305 10.15 -10.43 20.34
N PHE A 306 8.98 -10.64 19.72
CA PHE A 306 7.68 -10.44 20.37
C PHE A 306 7.55 -11.29 21.63
N VAL A 307 7.79 -12.61 21.53
CA VAL A 307 7.66 -13.54 22.65
C VAL A 307 8.61 -13.16 23.78
N VAL A 308 9.90 -12.95 23.49
CA VAL A 308 10.92 -12.67 24.50
C VAL A 308 10.63 -11.32 25.19
N THR A 309 10.29 -10.28 24.44
CA THR A 309 9.99 -8.96 25.02
C THR A 309 8.67 -8.95 25.80
N ALA A 310 7.64 -9.69 25.36
CA ALA A 310 6.40 -9.86 26.10
C ALA A 310 6.60 -10.61 27.42
N LEU A 311 7.39 -11.69 27.41
CA LEU A 311 7.74 -12.43 28.64
C LEU A 311 8.58 -11.58 29.60
N ALA A 312 9.60 -10.88 29.09
CA ALA A 312 10.41 -9.95 29.88
C ALA A 312 9.55 -8.84 30.51
N SER A 313 8.58 -8.31 29.76
CA SER A 313 7.63 -7.30 30.23
C SER A 313 6.76 -7.81 31.39
N ARG A 314 6.27 -9.06 31.35
CA ARG A 314 5.43 -9.68 32.39
C ARG A 314 6.15 -9.94 33.71
N GLN A 315 7.40 -10.42 33.67
CA GLN A 315 8.16 -10.74 34.88
C GLN A 315 8.34 -9.51 35.80
N PHE A 316 8.34 -8.34 35.22
CA PHE A 316 8.59 -7.11 35.93
C PHE A 316 7.31 -6.39 36.41
N SER A 317 6.17 -6.62 35.78
CA SER A 317 4.88 -6.09 36.25
C SER A 317 4.51 -6.67 37.64
N LYS A 318 4.99 -7.86 37.96
CA LYS A 318 4.80 -8.49 39.29
C LYS A 318 5.59 -7.81 40.42
N GLN A 319 6.63 -7.00 40.09
CA GLN A 319 7.49 -6.37 41.08
C GLN A 319 7.11 -4.91 41.42
N SER A 320 6.25 -4.27 40.61
CA SER A 320 5.84 -2.87 40.82
C SER A 320 4.44 -2.80 41.42
N GLN A 321 4.37 -2.45 42.71
CA GLN A 321 3.11 -2.15 43.44
C GLN A 321 2.65 -0.71 43.18
N ALA A 322 2.38 -0.31 41.92
CA ALA A 322 1.94 1.04 41.60
C ALA A 322 0.46 1.08 41.17
N THR A 323 -0.24 2.07 41.65
CA THR A 323 -1.69 2.26 41.79
C THR A 323 -2.50 2.54 40.49
N ASP A 324 -1.96 2.36 39.28
CA ASP A 324 -2.75 2.53 38.01
C ASP A 324 -2.75 1.23 37.18
N THR A 325 -3.12 0.13 37.84
CA THR A 325 -2.80 -1.22 37.37
C THR A 325 -3.77 -1.75 36.32
N ASP A 326 -5.06 -1.38 36.34
CA ASP A 326 -6.06 -2.05 35.50
C ASP A 326 -6.01 -1.62 34.03
N LYS A 327 -5.93 -0.33 33.75
CA LYS A 327 -5.84 0.19 32.36
C LYS A 327 -4.53 -0.20 31.67
N GLN A 328 -3.42 -0.15 32.42
CA GLN A 328 -2.13 -0.57 31.91
C GLN A 328 -2.10 -2.08 31.65
N ARG A 329 -2.70 -2.86 32.52
CA ARG A 329 -2.87 -4.32 32.33
C ARG A 329 -3.73 -4.60 31.10
N GLU A 330 -4.85 -3.90 30.94
CA GLU A 330 -5.75 -4.01 29.77
C GLU A 330 -4.99 -3.71 28.47
N LEU A 331 -4.22 -2.63 28.41
CA LEU A 331 -3.40 -2.26 27.24
C LEU A 331 -2.48 -3.41 26.83
N TRP A 332 -1.68 -3.92 27.76
CA TRP A 332 -0.72 -4.99 27.45
C TRP A 332 -1.40 -6.32 27.09
N GLN A 333 -2.56 -6.61 27.66
CA GLN A 333 -3.37 -7.78 27.28
C GLN A 333 -3.90 -7.65 25.85
N ILE A 334 -4.40 -6.48 25.46
CA ILE A 334 -4.87 -6.21 24.09
C ILE A 334 -3.72 -6.39 23.10
N LEU A 335 -2.58 -5.76 23.35
CA LEU A 335 -1.40 -5.89 22.49
C LEU A 335 -0.91 -7.35 22.40
N LEU A 336 -0.91 -8.06 23.51
CA LEU A 336 -0.55 -9.47 23.53
C LEU A 336 -1.47 -10.31 22.66
N VAL A 337 -2.79 -10.11 22.74
CA VAL A 337 -3.77 -10.86 21.93
C VAL A 337 -3.63 -10.53 20.45
N VAL A 338 -3.52 -9.24 20.09
CA VAL A 338 -3.33 -8.83 18.70
C VAL A 338 -2.05 -9.45 18.12
N GLY A 339 -0.92 -9.37 18.85
CA GLY A 339 0.33 -9.99 18.42
C GLY A 339 0.27 -11.51 18.32
N SER A 340 -0.41 -12.17 19.28
CA SER A 340 -0.58 -13.64 19.27
C SER A 340 -1.44 -14.12 18.09
N VAL A 341 -2.51 -13.40 17.76
CA VAL A 341 -3.35 -13.69 16.59
C VAL A 341 -2.54 -13.50 15.31
N ALA A 342 -1.77 -12.42 15.21
CA ALA A 342 -0.89 -12.19 14.07
C ALA A 342 0.15 -13.30 13.89
N CYS A 343 0.83 -13.71 14.97
CA CYS A 343 1.74 -14.87 14.95
C CYS A 343 1.04 -16.16 14.53
N ALA A 344 -0.17 -16.41 15.00
CA ALA A 344 -0.93 -17.61 14.65
C ALA A 344 -1.26 -17.65 13.16
N LEU A 345 -1.68 -16.52 12.57
CA LEU A 345 -2.06 -16.43 11.15
C LEU A 345 -0.89 -16.62 10.17
N ILE A 346 0.35 -16.52 10.65
CA ILE A 346 1.55 -16.85 9.87
C ILE A 346 1.77 -18.37 9.78
N LEU A 347 1.19 -19.16 10.67
CA LEU A 347 1.49 -20.58 10.83
C LEU A 347 0.49 -21.49 10.09
N PRO A 348 0.94 -22.63 9.53
CA PRO A 348 0.12 -23.46 8.64
C PRO A 348 -1.18 -23.99 9.25
N PHE A 349 -1.23 -24.21 10.58
CA PHE A 349 -2.42 -24.76 11.26
C PHE A 349 -3.65 -23.83 11.16
N THR A 350 -3.47 -22.56 10.80
CA THR A 350 -4.57 -21.60 10.58
C THR A 350 -5.05 -21.55 9.12
N GLY A 351 -4.54 -22.41 8.24
CA GLY A 351 -4.88 -22.41 6.81
C GLY A 351 -6.39 -22.41 6.55
N PHE A 352 -7.19 -23.11 7.36
CA PHE A 352 -8.65 -23.10 7.23
C PHE A 352 -9.28 -21.70 7.40
N LEU A 353 -8.67 -20.81 8.21
CA LEU A 353 -9.15 -19.43 8.37
C LEU A 353 -8.96 -18.61 7.08
N TRP A 354 -7.91 -18.90 6.33
CA TRP A 354 -7.62 -18.24 5.06
C TRP A 354 -8.66 -18.55 3.99
N GLU A 355 -9.32 -19.71 4.08
CA GLU A 355 -10.39 -20.09 3.16
C GLU A 355 -11.76 -19.52 3.56
N ILE A 356 -12.06 -19.43 4.87
CA ILE A 356 -13.41 -19.06 5.33
C ILE A 356 -13.56 -17.57 5.63
N LEU A 357 -12.46 -16.85 5.98
CA LEU A 357 -12.56 -15.44 6.33
C LEU A 357 -12.58 -14.55 5.08
N PRO A 358 -13.50 -13.58 5.00
CA PRO A 358 -13.67 -12.74 3.82
C PRO A 358 -12.38 -12.03 3.40
N LYS A 359 -12.01 -12.19 2.13
CA LYS A 359 -10.85 -11.54 1.51
C LYS A 359 -9.47 -11.88 2.11
N LEU A 360 -9.38 -12.72 3.17
CA LEU A 360 -8.11 -13.05 3.79
C LEU A 360 -7.16 -13.76 2.80
N ARG A 361 -7.67 -14.67 1.96
CA ARG A 361 -6.87 -15.34 0.93
C ARG A 361 -6.20 -14.38 -0.06
N PHE A 362 -6.79 -13.19 -0.31
CA PHE A 362 -6.19 -12.17 -1.18
C PHE A 362 -5.04 -11.39 -0.53
N VAL A 363 -4.72 -11.65 0.73
CA VAL A 363 -3.44 -11.25 1.32
C VAL A 363 -2.29 -12.06 0.73
N GLN A 364 -2.58 -13.25 0.15
CA GLN A 364 -1.69 -14.17 -0.56
C GLN A 364 -0.61 -14.79 0.35
N PHE A 365 0.17 -13.97 1.04
CA PHE A 365 1.35 -14.37 1.79
C PHE A 365 1.10 -14.27 3.30
N PRO A 366 0.95 -15.41 4.02
CA PRO A 366 0.74 -15.41 5.47
C PRO A 366 1.81 -14.66 6.26
N TRP A 367 3.06 -14.71 5.82
CA TRP A 367 4.16 -13.99 6.47
C TRP A 367 3.98 -12.46 6.45
N ARG A 368 3.12 -11.84 5.61
CA ARG A 368 2.78 -10.40 5.66
C ARG A 368 2.24 -9.96 7.03
N TRP A 369 1.66 -10.89 7.81
CA TRP A 369 1.23 -10.59 9.18
C TRP A 369 2.40 -10.26 10.11
N MET A 370 3.67 -10.50 9.72
CA MET A 370 4.83 -10.06 10.49
C MET A 370 4.90 -8.54 10.66
N SER A 371 4.26 -7.75 9.80
CA SER A 371 4.09 -6.30 9.95
C SER A 371 3.34 -5.91 11.23
N ILE A 372 2.29 -6.64 11.61
CA ILE A 372 1.59 -6.47 12.89
C ILE A 372 2.44 -7.01 14.05
N VAL A 373 3.14 -8.13 13.84
CA VAL A 373 4.07 -8.67 14.86
C VAL A 373 5.18 -7.65 15.14
N ALA A 374 5.76 -7.01 14.10
CA ALA A 374 6.78 -5.96 14.23
C ALA A 374 6.26 -4.76 15.03
N LEU A 375 5.04 -4.28 14.74
CA LEU A 375 4.40 -3.18 15.47
C LEU A 375 4.24 -3.51 16.96
N VAL A 376 3.67 -4.68 17.26
CA VAL A 376 3.40 -5.09 18.65
C VAL A 376 4.69 -5.42 19.39
N ALA A 377 5.63 -6.12 18.74
CA ALA A 377 6.96 -6.40 19.30
C ALA A 377 7.69 -5.10 19.66
N THR A 378 7.59 -4.06 18.83
CA THR A 378 8.16 -2.73 19.10
C THR A 378 7.56 -2.10 20.35
N CYS A 379 6.23 -2.24 20.59
CA CYS A 379 5.61 -1.75 21.82
C CYS A 379 6.16 -2.47 23.07
N PHE A 380 6.28 -3.80 23.05
CA PHE A 380 6.86 -4.57 24.15
C PHE A 380 8.36 -4.27 24.32
N LEU A 381 9.11 -4.14 23.23
CA LEU A 381 10.50 -3.76 23.25
C LEU A 381 10.69 -2.39 23.92
N ALA A 382 9.88 -1.40 23.59
CA ALA A 382 9.92 -0.08 24.21
C ALA A 382 9.74 -0.18 25.74
N SER A 383 8.84 -1.06 26.21
CA SER A 383 8.62 -1.31 27.64
C SER A 383 9.83 -1.94 28.35
N VAL A 384 10.64 -2.70 27.64
CA VAL A 384 11.85 -3.33 28.16
C VAL A 384 13.04 -2.34 28.12
N ILE A 385 13.17 -1.57 27.04
CA ILE A 385 14.25 -0.55 26.87
C ILE A 385 14.20 0.52 27.96
N GLN A 386 13.05 0.94 28.45
CA GLN A 386 12.95 1.99 29.47
C GLN A 386 13.55 1.60 30.84
N ARG A 387 14.01 0.35 31.02
CA ARG A 387 14.52 -0.15 32.29
C ARG A 387 16.01 0.11 32.48
N ARG A 388 16.53 -0.09 33.70
CA ARG A 388 17.91 0.25 34.10
C ARG A 388 19.01 -0.29 33.17
N ARG A 389 18.79 -1.46 32.54
CA ARG A 389 19.71 -2.08 31.55
C ARG A 389 19.15 -2.14 30.14
N GLY A 390 18.18 -1.30 29.84
CA GLY A 390 17.48 -1.30 28.53
C GLY A 390 18.39 -1.06 27.33
N TRP A 391 19.52 -0.37 27.50
CA TRP A 391 20.52 -0.19 26.46
C TRP A 391 21.10 -1.52 25.94
N LEU A 392 21.15 -2.57 26.78
CA LEU A 392 21.60 -3.91 26.35
C LEU A 392 20.67 -4.49 25.29
N TRP A 393 19.36 -4.23 25.38
CA TRP A 393 18.39 -4.65 24.37
C TRP A 393 18.59 -3.92 23.06
N ALA A 394 18.83 -2.59 23.12
CA ALA A 394 19.13 -1.83 21.93
C ALA A 394 20.43 -2.29 21.25
N ALA A 395 21.47 -2.59 22.05
CA ALA A 395 22.72 -3.14 21.55
C ALA A 395 22.55 -4.54 20.92
N ALA A 396 21.80 -5.43 21.60
CA ALA A 396 21.52 -6.78 21.08
C ALA A 396 20.75 -6.73 19.77
N LEU A 397 19.78 -5.82 19.64
CA LEU A 397 19.03 -5.63 18.39
C LEU A 397 19.92 -5.10 17.27
N LEU A 398 20.80 -4.15 17.56
CA LEU A 398 21.76 -3.65 16.57
C LEU A 398 22.67 -4.78 16.07
N LEU A 399 23.20 -5.59 17.01
CA LEU A 399 24.02 -6.75 16.68
C LEU A 399 23.29 -7.81 15.85
N LEU A 400 21.97 -7.94 16.00
CA LEU A 400 21.15 -8.85 15.20
C LEU A 400 20.76 -8.24 13.83
N SER A 401 20.45 -6.96 13.81
CA SER A 401 19.99 -6.27 12.59
C SER A 401 21.10 -6.10 11.56
N LEU A 402 22.36 -5.91 11.98
CA LEU A 402 23.48 -5.75 11.06
C LEU A 402 23.75 -7.02 10.23
N PRO A 403 23.90 -8.23 10.82
CA PRO A 403 24.05 -9.45 10.04
C PRO A 403 22.85 -9.75 9.15
N LEU A 404 21.63 -9.51 9.64
CA LEU A 404 20.42 -9.68 8.84
C LEU A 404 20.39 -8.72 7.65
N GLY A 405 20.67 -7.43 7.88
CA GLY A 405 20.75 -6.44 6.81
C GLY A 405 21.82 -6.80 5.77
N TYR A 406 22.99 -7.21 6.21
CA TYR A 406 24.06 -7.70 5.33
C TYR A 406 23.60 -8.94 4.52
N PHE A 407 22.94 -9.89 5.16
CA PHE A 407 22.39 -11.07 4.50
C PHE A 407 21.37 -10.69 3.43
N LEU A 408 20.40 -9.82 3.75
CA LEU A 408 19.35 -9.40 2.82
C LEU A 408 19.92 -8.59 1.64
N VAL A 409 20.88 -7.69 1.90
CA VAL A 409 21.56 -6.94 0.83
C VAL A 409 22.28 -7.87 -0.15
N ASN A 410 22.95 -8.92 0.35
CA ASN A 410 23.67 -9.87 -0.52
C ASN A 410 22.74 -10.87 -1.24
N ASN A 411 21.50 -11.03 -0.82
CA ASN A 411 20.49 -11.87 -1.46
C ASN A 411 19.44 -11.08 -2.25
N GLY A 412 19.54 -9.74 -2.24
CA GLY A 412 18.70 -8.87 -3.06
C GLY A 412 19.10 -8.87 -4.53
N TRP A 413 18.17 -8.60 -5.39
CA TRP A 413 18.45 -8.34 -6.80
C TRP A 413 18.72 -6.86 -7.00
N TRP A 414 19.86 -6.55 -7.60
CA TRP A 414 20.32 -5.18 -7.80
C TRP A 414 20.51 -4.92 -9.28
N ASP A 415 19.79 -3.93 -9.81
CA ASP A 415 19.91 -3.51 -11.21
C ASP A 415 19.99 -1.97 -11.30
N PRO A 416 21.14 -1.40 -11.70
CA PRO A 416 21.28 0.03 -11.90
C PRO A 416 20.50 0.55 -13.13
N ASP A 417 20.20 -0.32 -14.09
CA ASP A 417 19.62 0.04 -15.36
C ASP A 417 18.09 -0.12 -15.42
N GLU A 418 17.45 -0.67 -14.38
CA GLU A 418 16.02 -0.95 -14.34
C GLU A 418 15.15 0.29 -14.66
N MET A 419 15.33 1.39 -13.92
CA MET A 419 14.59 2.62 -14.18
C MET A 419 14.87 3.24 -15.57
N PRO A 420 16.14 3.34 -16.03
CA PRO A 420 16.45 3.73 -17.41
C PRO A 420 15.78 2.83 -18.46
N THR A 421 15.76 1.53 -18.26
CA THR A 421 15.14 0.55 -19.17
C THR A 421 13.65 0.80 -19.29
N GLN A 422 12.95 1.01 -18.17
CA GLN A 422 11.54 1.33 -18.18
C GLN A 422 11.25 2.67 -18.87
N GLN A 423 12.05 3.69 -18.66
CA GLN A 423 11.93 4.96 -19.40
C GLN A 423 12.17 4.79 -20.89
N ALA A 424 13.11 3.93 -21.29
CA ALA A 424 13.35 3.63 -22.69
C ALA A 424 12.17 2.89 -23.33
N ALA A 425 11.52 1.96 -22.63
CA ALA A 425 10.32 1.26 -23.08
C ALA A 425 9.13 2.22 -23.35
N ILE A 426 8.96 3.24 -22.52
CA ILE A 426 7.99 4.33 -22.79
C ILE A 426 8.40 5.13 -24.03
N THR A 427 9.65 5.56 -24.13
CA THR A 427 10.13 6.44 -25.19
C THR A 427 10.10 5.77 -26.57
N SER A 428 10.39 4.46 -26.62
CA SER A 428 10.31 3.66 -27.85
C SER A 428 8.87 3.31 -28.25
N GLY A 429 7.92 3.40 -27.30
CA GLY A 429 6.54 2.98 -27.50
C GLY A 429 6.32 1.47 -27.46
N THR A 430 7.33 0.68 -27.05
CA THR A 430 7.18 -0.78 -26.85
C THR A 430 6.32 -1.11 -25.64
N GLY A 431 6.39 -0.28 -24.58
CA GLY A 431 5.66 -0.50 -23.35
C GLY A 431 6.22 -1.67 -22.51
N TYR A 432 5.42 -2.16 -21.60
CA TYR A 432 5.73 -3.23 -20.65
C TYR A 432 4.76 -4.39 -20.76
N ASP A 433 5.08 -5.50 -20.12
CA ASP A 433 4.13 -6.58 -19.87
C ASP A 433 3.00 -6.12 -18.94
N GLY A 434 1.82 -6.72 -19.08
CA GLY A 434 0.67 -6.46 -18.23
C GLY A 434 0.76 -7.21 -16.90
N THR A 435 -0.34 -7.17 -16.16
CA THR A 435 -0.50 -7.91 -14.91
C THR A 435 -1.72 -8.82 -15.02
N ASP A 436 -1.50 -10.12 -15.02
CA ASP A 436 -2.50 -11.17 -15.35
C ASP A 436 -3.86 -10.96 -14.66
N GLU A 437 -3.87 -10.62 -13.37
CA GLU A 437 -5.11 -10.42 -12.62
C GLU A 437 -5.88 -9.15 -13.02
N TYR A 438 -5.25 -8.22 -13.74
CA TYR A 438 -5.90 -6.98 -14.22
C TYR A 438 -6.24 -7.03 -15.70
N ASP A 439 -5.83 -8.05 -16.41
CA ASP A 439 -6.19 -8.20 -17.81
C ASP A 439 -7.70 -8.40 -17.98
N PRO A 440 -8.33 -7.69 -18.94
CA PRO A 440 -9.74 -7.85 -19.24
C PRO A 440 -10.08 -9.30 -19.63
N ILE A 441 -11.22 -9.82 -19.16
CA ILE A 441 -11.66 -11.18 -19.46
C ILE A 441 -11.71 -11.42 -20.98
N GLY A 442 -11.11 -12.52 -21.42
CA GLY A 442 -11.04 -12.95 -22.82
C GLY A 442 -9.77 -12.49 -23.52
N ASP A 443 -8.82 -11.94 -22.76
CA ASP A 443 -7.45 -11.68 -23.20
C ASP A 443 -6.55 -12.89 -22.89
N ASP A 444 -5.76 -13.28 -23.89
CA ASP A 444 -4.57 -14.12 -23.72
C ASP A 444 -3.36 -13.22 -24.01
N HIS A 445 -2.91 -12.51 -22.98
CA HIS A 445 -1.85 -11.51 -23.03
C HIS A 445 -0.53 -12.06 -23.59
N MET A 446 -0.33 -13.37 -23.60
CA MET A 446 0.87 -14.02 -24.15
C MET A 446 1.07 -13.75 -25.65
N ASP A 447 0.00 -13.42 -26.39
CA ASP A 447 0.03 -13.22 -27.84
C ASP A 447 -0.05 -11.75 -28.28
N LEU A 448 0.04 -10.78 -27.34
CA LEU A 448 -0.01 -9.35 -27.67
C LEU A 448 1.25 -8.91 -28.43
N PRO A 449 1.09 -8.36 -29.67
CA PRO A 449 2.25 -7.97 -30.45
C PRO A 449 2.86 -6.64 -29.95
N ALA A 450 4.05 -6.69 -29.37
CA ALA A 450 4.77 -5.51 -28.84
C ALA A 450 4.97 -4.40 -29.87
N SER A 451 4.96 -4.72 -31.18
CA SER A 451 5.14 -3.76 -32.28
C SER A 451 3.85 -3.38 -33.01
N ALA A 452 2.67 -3.68 -32.42
CA ALA A 452 1.41 -3.35 -33.07
C ALA A 452 1.27 -1.84 -33.34
N PRO A 453 0.77 -1.42 -34.51
CA PRO A 453 0.47 -0.01 -34.77
C PRO A 453 -0.70 0.45 -33.88
N GLN A 454 -0.79 1.75 -33.60
CA GLN A 454 -1.91 2.32 -32.85
C GLN A 454 -3.26 1.99 -33.47
N VAL A 455 -3.31 1.96 -34.81
CA VAL A 455 -4.51 1.66 -35.60
C VAL A 455 -4.13 0.82 -36.81
N ALA A 456 -4.85 -0.28 -37.03
CA ALA A 456 -4.70 -1.11 -38.23
C ALA A 456 -6.04 -1.29 -38.95
N ILE A 457 -6.00 -1.30 -40.30
CA ILE A 457 -7.17 -1.62 -41.13
C ILE A 457 -7.15 -3.12 -41.40
N LEU A 458 -8.21 -3.81 -41.03
CA LEU A 458 -8.42 -5.24 -41.27
C LEU A 458 -9.54 -5.45 -42.29
N ALA A 459 -9.53 -6.58 -42.99
CA ALA A 459 -10.63 -6.97 -43.86
C ALA A 459 -11.94 -7.10 -43.06
N ALA A 460 -13.08 -6.81 -43.70
CA ALA A 460 -14.40 -6.96 -43.09
C ALA A 460 -14.69 -8.42 -42.73
N ASP A 461 -14.33 -9.33 -43.64
CA ASP A 461 -14.39 -10.77 -43.42
C ASP A 461 -13.06 -11.25 -42.78
N PRO A 462 -13.10 -11.92 -41.61
CA PRO A 462 -11.91 -12.51 -40.99
C PRO A 462 -11.11 -13.46 -41.91
N ASP A 463 -11.80 -14.19 -42.78
CA ASP A 463 -11.21 -15.17 -43.69
C ASP A 463 -10.57 -14.53 -44.94
N SER A 464 -10.76 -13.23 -45.14
CA SER A 464 -10.17 -12.50 -46.26
C SER A 464 -8.72 -12.07 -45.98
N ALA A 465 -7.80 -12.47 -46.86
CA ALA A 465 -6.36 -12.20 -46.71
C ALA A 465 -5.95 -10.74 -46.93
N LYS A 466 -6.81 -9.91 -47.54
CA LYS A 466 -6.45 -8.53 -47.90
C LYS A 466 -7.42 -7.50 -47.34
N PRO A 467 -6.94 -6.54 -46.51
CA PRO A 467 -7.73 -5.40 -46.10
C PRO A 467 -8.02 -4.49 -47.31
N PRO A 468 -9.17 -3.76 -47.33
CA PRO A 468 -9.42 -2.74 -48.35
C PRO A 468 -8.38 -1.63 -48.29
N MET A 469 -8.12 -1.00 -49.41
CA MET A 469 -7.27 0.23 -49.41
C MET A 469 -7.93 1.29 -48.56
N GLY A 470 -7.12 1.95 -47.72
CA GLY A 470 -7.61 2.97 -46.82
C GLY A 470 -6.51 3.77 -46.16
N HIS A 471 -6.93 4.83 -45.48
CA HIS A 471 -6.04 5.73 -44.73
C HIS A 471 -6.68 6.07 -43.39
N VAL A 472 -5.85 6.25 -42.36
CA VAL A 472 -6.26 6.65 -41.00
C VAL A 472 -5.47 7.89 -40.59
N ASP A 473 -6.21 8.96 -40.29
CA ASP A 473 -5.68 10.17 -39.66
C ASP A 473 -6.00 10.16 -38.17
N ILE A 474 -5.00 10.09 -37.31
CA ILE A 474 -5.17 10.13 -35.86
C ILE A 474 -5.16 11.58 -35.39
N ASP A 475 -6.34 12.10 -34.99
CA ASP A 475 -6.48 13.48 -34.50
C ASP A 475 -6.03 13.61 -33.03
N GLN A 476 -6.28 12.55 -32.20
CA GLN A 476 -5.92 12.51 -30.78
C GLN A 476 -5.69 11.06 -30.35
N TRP A 477 -4.63 10.85 -29.56
CA TRP A 477 -4.36 9.57 -28.91
C TRP A 477 -3.77 9.82 -27.51
N THR A 478 -4.65 9.95 -26.51
CA THR A 478 -4.27 10.04 -25.09
C THR A 478 -4.75 8.77 -24.37
N THR A 479 -4.32 8.59 -23.13
CA THR A 479 -4.63 7.38 -22.37
C THR A 479 -6.15 7.11 -22.30
N GLU A 480 -6.97 8.12 -22.01
CA GLU A 480 -8.43 7.95 -21.82
C GLU A 480 -9.27 8.42 -23.04
N GLN A 481 -8.65 8.96 -24.10
CA GLN A 481 -9.38 9.46 -25.28
C GLN A 481 -8.60 9.17 -26.56
N LYS A 482 -9.30 8.60 -27.57
CA LYS A 482 -8.78 8.41 -28.91
C LYS A 482 -9.78 8.99 -29.90
N GLN A 483 -9.30 9.74 -30.89
CA GLN A 483 -10.12 10.26 -31.98
C GLN A 483 -9.36 10.12 -33.27
N MET A 484 -10.05 9.63 -34.33
CA MET A 484 -9.46 9.38 -35.61
C MET A 484 -10.49 9.52 -36.73
N ARG A 485 -10.00 9.84 -37.92
CA ARG A 485 -10.75 9.77 -39.16
C ARG A 485 -10.23 8.63 -40.01
N VAL A 486 -11.14 7.84 -40.53
CA VAL A 486 -10.84 6.64 -41.31
C VAL A 486 -11.51 6.79 -42.67
N ARG A 487 -10.75 6.61 -43.76
CA ARG A 487 -11.27 6.52 -45.11
C ARG A 487 -10.92 5.15 -45.66
N VAL A 488 -11.92 4.37 -46.10
CA VAL A 488 -11.73 3.02 -46.64
C VAL A 488 -12.52 2.82 -47.92
N ALA A 489 -11.92 2.11 -48.88
CA ALA A 489 -12.55 1.86 -50.19
C ALA A 489 -13.69 0.85 -50.13
N GLY A 490 -13.77 0.02 -49.08
CA GLY A 490 -14.80 -0.99 -48.81
C GLY A 490 -15.06 -1.11 -47.33
N ASN A 491 -16.06 -1.92 -46.96
CA ASN A 491 -16.27 -2.20 -45.53
C ASN A 491 -15.01 -2.80 -44.91
N ALA A 492 -14.68 -2.36 -43.68
CA ALA A 492 -13.45 -2.73 -42.99
C ALA A 492 -13.69 -2.88 -41.47
N ARG A 493 -12.73 -3.48 -40.80
CA ARG A 493 -12.62 -3.50 -39.34
C ARG A 493 -11.38 -2.71 -38.93
N ILE A 494 -11.52 -1.80 -38.00
CA ILE A 494 -10.41 -1.00 -37.48
C ILE A 494 -9.99 -1.61 -36.16
N ALA A 495 -8.78 -2.18 -36.12
CA ALA A 495 -8.16 -2.69 -34.90
C ALA A 495 -7.42 -1.55 -34.20
N LEU A 496 -7.72 -1.36 -32.92
CA LEU A 496 -7.06 -0.36 -32.09
C LEU A 496 -6.04 -1.04 -31.18
N ARG A 497 -4.89 -0.45 -30.95
CA ARG A 497 -3.94 -0.90 -29.92
C ARG A 497 -4.55 -0.57 -28.55
N LEU A 498 -5.57 -1.31 -28.18
CA LEU A 498 -6.40 -1.10 -26.99
C LEU A 498 -7.15 -2.37 -26.66
N LEU A 499 -7.06 -2.84 -25.42
CA LEU A 499 -7.89 -3.94 -24.92
C LEU A 499 -9.34 -3.47 -24.73
N ASN A 500 -10.28 -4.36 -25.08
CA ASN A 500 -11.69 -4.07 -24.94
C ASN A 500 -12.11 -4.19 -23.47
N TYR A 501 -12.74 -3.14 -22.93
CA TYR A 501 -13.18 -3.07 -21.54
C TYR A 501 -14.53 -2.33 -21.44
N PRO A 502 -15.46 -2.72 -20.55
CA PRO A 502 -16.81 -2.15 -20.51
C PRO A 502 -16.90 -0.65 -20.28
N ALA A 503 -15.86 -0.04 -19.72
CA ALA A 503 -15.82 1.43 -19.53
C ALA A 503 -15.39 2.20 -20.80
N TRP A 504 -15.02 1.54 -21.89
CA TRP A 504 -14.78 2.21 -23.16
C TRP A 504 -16.08 2.46 -23.92
N ARG A 505 -16.39 3.72 -24.18
CA ARG A 505 -17.48 4.11 -25.07
C ARG A 505 -16.93 4.45 -26.45
N VAL A 506 -17.40 3.73 -27.46
CA VAL A 506 -17.05 3.94 -28.86
C VAL A 506 -18.19 4.63 -29.58
N THR A 507 -17.88 5.68 -30.35
CA THR A 507 -18.83 6.33 -31.26
C THR A 507 -18.28 6.32 -32.67
N LEU A 508 -19.13 5.94 -33.62
CA LEU A 508 -18.89 5.98 -35.06
C LEU A 508 -19.83 7.01 -35.68
N ASN A 509 -19.29 8.04 -36.31
CA ASN A 509 -20.05 9.13 -36.93
C ASN A 509 -21.11 9.73 -35.95
N GLY A 510 -20.71 9.90 -34.67
CA GLY A 510 -21.57 10.45 -33.60
C GLY A 510 -22.56 9.47 -32.96
N LYS A 511 -22.73 8.25 -33.50
CA LYS A 511 -23.60 7.22 -32.92
C LYS A 511 -22.79 6.26 -32.05
N THR A 512 -23.27 5.98 -30.81
CA THR A 512 -22.66 4.98 -29.94
C THR A 512 -22.85 3.59 -30.56
N ILE A 513 -21.75 2.83 -30.62
CA ILE A 513 -21.73 1.45 -31.10
C ILE A 513 -21.08 0.54 -30.04
N THR A 514 -21.40 -0.74 -30.09
CA THR A 514 -20.66 -1.77 -29.33
C THR A 514 -19.48 -2.21 -30.18
N PRO A 515 -18.22 -2.06 -29.70
CA PRO A 515 -17.07 -2.55 -30.42
C PRO A 515 -17.07 -4.09 -30.44
N GLY A 516 -16.50 -4.66 -31.49
CA GLY A 516 -16.11 -6.06 -31.53
C GLY A 516 -14.79 -6.29 -30.77
N ARG A 517 -14.38 -7.55 -30.74
CA ARG A 517 -13.06 -7.95 -30.22
C ARG A 517 -12.37 -8.90 -31.20
N LEU A 518 -11.06 -8.87 -31.23
CA LEU A 518 -10.27 -9.92 -31.86
C LEU A 518 -10.20 -11.09 -30.87
N GLU A 519 -10.58 -12.28 -31.34
CA GLU A 519 -10.53 -13.47 -30.49
C GLU A 519 -9.10 -13.80 -30.08
N GLY A 520 -8.91 -14.31 -28.88
CA GLY A 520 -7.63 -14.66 -28.28
C GLY A 520 -6.99 -13.51 -27.52
N ILE A 521 -6.88 -12.33 -28.10
CA ILE A 521 -6.17 -11.19 -27.48
C ILE A 521 -7.09 -10.05 -27.03
N ASN A 522 -8.40 -10.20 -27.09
CA ASN A 522 -9.41 -9.21 -26.68
C ASN A 522 -9.17 -7.76 -27.18
N GLN A 523 -8.44 -7.60 -28.30
CA GLN A 523 -8.17 -6.30 -28.91
C GLN A 523 -9.47 -5.67 -29.42
N MET A 524 -9.66 -4.37 -29.17
CA MET A 524 -10.84 -3.62 -29.61
C MET A 524 -10.90 -3.49 -31.13
N ILE A 525 -12.04 -3.90 -31.72
CA ILE A 525 -12.33 -3.83 -33.14
C ILE A 525 -13.54 -2.94 -33.39
N VAL A 526 -13.40 -1.97 -34.31
CA VAL A 526 -14.49 -1.06 -34.72
C VAL A 526 -14.87 -1.36 -36.16
N PRO A 527 -16.07 -1.88 -36.46
CA PRO A 527 -16.52 -2.06 -37.84
C PRO A 527 -16.84 -0.69 -38.46
N VAL A 528 -16.36 -0.46 -39.68
CA VAL A 528 -16.59 0.79 -40.44
C VAL A 528 -17.11 0.49 -41.83
N PRO A 529 -18.09 1.27 -42.34
CA PRO A 529 -18.55 1.18 -43.72
C PRO A 529 -17.52 1.78 -44.70
N ALA A 530 -17.69 1.49 -45.99
CA ALA A 530 -16.95 2.16 -47.05
C ALA A 530 -17.16 3.68 -47.00
N GLY A 531 -16.11 4.43 -47.32
CA GLY A 531 -16.09 5.91 -47.30
C GLY A 531 -15.44 6.49 -46.05
N ASP A 532 -15.83 7.73 -45.72
CA ASP A 532 -15.28 8.48 -44.58
C ASP A 532 -16.04 8.14 -43.28
N SER A 533 -15.30 7.87 -42.24
CA SER A 533 -15.84 7.58 -40.90
C SER A 533 -15.04 8.32 -39.82
N GLN A 534 -15.72 8.83 -38.80
CA GLN A 534 -15.11 9.40 -37.61
C GLN A 534 -15.31 8.45 -36.45
N ILE A 535 -14.23 7.98 -35.82
CA ILE A 535 -14.23 7.14 -34.64
C ILE A 535 -13.78 7.97 -33.45
N ARG A 536 -14.54 7.89 -32.34
CA ARG A 536 -14.13 8.42 -31.03
C ARG A 536 -14.27 7.33 -30.00
N VAL A 537 -13.24 7.15 -29.18
CA VAL A 537 -13.20 6.20 -28.07
C VAL A 537 -12.89 6.99 -26.79
N ARG A 538 -13.72 6.84 -25.77
CA ARG A 538 -13.58 7.56 -24.50
C ARG A 538 -13.76 6.61 -23.33
N PHE A 539 -12.88 6.72 -22.34
CA PHE A 539 -13.05 6.05 -21.05
C PHE A 539 -14.08 6.80 -20.22
N ILE A 540 -15.21 6.17 -19.94
CA ILE A 540 -16.34 6.83 -19.27
C ILE A 540 -16.41 6.47 -17.80
N ARG A 541 -17.06 7.34 -17.02
CA ARG A 541 -17.38 7.04 -15.63
C ARG A 541 -18.58 6.08 -15.58
N THR A 542 -18.38 4.94 -14.94
CA THR A 542 -19.40 3.92 -14.69
C THR A 542 -20.28 4.28 -13.47
N PRO A 543 -21.49 3.69 -13.30
CA PRO A 543 -22.37 3.97 -12.16
C PRO A 543 -21.74 3.65 -10.81
N ASP A 544 -20.96 2.59 -10.69
CA ASP A 544 -20.22 2.18 -9.50
C ASP A 544 -19.19 3.22 -9.07
N ARG A 545 -18.47 3.83 -10.02
CA ARG A 545 -17.53 4.93 -9.75
C ARG A 545 -18.25 6.18 -9.27
N SER A 546 -19.45 6.44 -9.80
CA SER A 546 -20.29 7.55 -9.34
C SER A 546 -20.78 7.30 -7.92
N LEU A 547 -21.24 6.08 -7.61
CA LEU A 547 -21.67 5.68 -6.27
C LEU A 547 -20.50 5.79 -5.27
N GLY A 548 -19.31 5.29 -5.64
CA GLY A 548 -18.11 5.37 -4.81
C GLY A 548 -17.76 6.83 -4.48
N LEU A 549 -17.81 7.72 -5.46
CA LEU A 549 -17.55 9.14 -5.25
C LEU A 549 -18.60 9.82 -4.36
N ILE A 550 -19.90 9.49 -4.51
CA ILE A 550 -20.96 10.01 -3.66
C ILE A 550 -20.73 9.61 -2.20
N LEU A 551 -20.47 8.32 -1.93
CA LEU A 551 -20.23 7.83 -0.57
C LEU A 551 -18.96 8.43 0.04
N PHE A 552 -17.90 8.59 -0.72
CA PHE A 552 -16.69 9.31 -0.31
C PHE A 552 -17.02 10.77 0.07
N SER A 553 -17.78 11.49 -0.77
CA SER A 553 -18.15 12.88 -0.52
C SER A 553 -18.99 13.03 0.74
N ILE A 554 -19.96 12.13 0.96
CA ILE A 554 -20.75 12.06 2.19
C ILE A 554 -19.83 11.85 3.40
N SER A 555 -18.88 10.93 3.30
CA SER A 555 -17.93 10.64 4.37
C SER A 555 -17.02 11.82 4.69
N LEU A 556 -16.59 12.59 3.69
CA LEU A 556 -15.85 13.85 3.90
C LEU A 556 -16.70 14.90 4.62
N LEU A 557 -17.98 15.03 4.28
CA LEU A 557 -18.91 15.93 4.98
C LEU A 557 -19.09 15.50 6.44
N ILE A 558 -19.21 14.20 6.70
CA ILE A 558 -19.28 13.66 8.08
C ILE A 558 -17.99 14.00 8.84
N VAL A 559 -16.81 13.80 8.25
CA VAL A 559 -15.52 14.18 8.85
C VAL A 559 -15.49 15.65 9.22
N ALA A 560 -15.83 16.53 8.27
CA ALA A 560 -15.86 17.98 8.49
C ALA A 560 -16.82 18.35 9.64
N THR A 561 -18.03 17.78 9.64
CA THR A 561 -19.03 18.02 10.69
C THR A 561 -18.55 17.56 12.06
N LEU A 562 -17.97 16.34 12.16
CA LEU A 562 -17.47 15.80 13.42
C LEU A 562 -16.31 16.62 13.99
N LEU A 563 -15.43 17.16 13.13
CA LEU A 563 -14.33 18.04 13.54
C LEU A 563 -14.85 19.41 14.02
N LEU A 564 -15.82 20.02 13.31
CA LEU A 564 -16.44 21.29 13.72
C LEU A 564 -17.16 21.16 15.06
N VAL A 565 -17.95 20.10 15.25
CA VAL A 565 -18.59 19.78 16.54
C VAL A 565 -17.54 19.60 17.63
N GLY A 566 -16.45 18.91 17.33
CA GLY A 566 -15.32 18.72 18.24
C GLY A 566 -14.68 20.05 18.67
N GLN A 567 -14.47 20.98 17.75
CA GLN A 567 -13.92 22.30 18.03
C GLN A 567 -14.88 23.16 18.86
N TYR A 568 -16.16 23.21 18.49
CA TYR A 568 -17.17 24.02 19.19
C TYR A 568 -17.27 23.64 20.68
N PHE A 569 -17.39 22.37 21.01
CA PHE A 569 -17.47 21.91 22.39
C PHE A 569 -16.16 22.00 23.17
N SER A 570 -14.99 21.96 22.48
CA SER A 570 -13.70 22.15 23.17
C SER A 570 -13.40 23.62 23.48
N SER A 571 -13.98 24.56 22.73
CA SER A 571 -13.87 26.02 23.01
C SER A 571 -14.88 26.51 24.05
N ALA A 572 -15.91 25.74 24.33
CA ALA A 572 -16.96 26.06 25.32
C ALA A 572 -16.68 25.45 26.71
N ALA A 573 -15.71 24.55 26.84
CA ALA A 573 -15.23 23.93 28.08
C ALA A 573 -13.91 24.54 28.55
#